data_83adb12d2bad7ac12d2313a1b3143778
#
_entry.id   83adb12d2bad7ac12d2313a1b3143778
#
_cell.length_a   1.000
_cell.length_b   1.000
_cell.length_c   1.000
_cell.angle_alpha   90.00
_cell.angle_beta   90.00
_cell.angle_gamma   90.00
#
_symmetry.space_group_name_H-M   'P 1'
#
loop_
_entity.id
_entity.type
_entity.pdbx_description
1 polymer ?
#
loop_
_entity_poly.entity_id
_entity_poly.type
_entity_poly.pdbx_seq_one_letter_code
_entity_poly.pdbx_strand_id
1 'polypeptide(L)'
;MKRLVDILLSLVALIALLPILLIAALAIAVDTGWPVLFRQVRVGLGGREFGMYKFRSMVNGAQTAGPYFTNIDDPRITRIGRLIRRTSIDELPQLFNVLTGEMSLVGPRPDLPVQRPLYSQATWTERCSVRPGITGLAQAILRSEGTERQRQALDLQYVRESSVALDLKIMWLTLSRLSGKGGN
;
A
#
# COMPACT_ATOMS: atom_id res chain seq x y z
N MET A 1 -13.57 16.46 6.66
CA MET A 1 -14.03 16.10 5.30
C MET A 1 -13.24 14.92 4.71
N LYS A 2 -11.91 14.95 4.60
CA LYS A 2 -11.10 13.84 4.05
C LYS A 2 -11.45 12.46 4.66
N ARG A 3 -11.51 12.34 5.99
CA ARG A 3 -11.80 11.07 6.67
C ARG A 3 -13.14 10.45 6.29
N LEU A 4 -14.18 11.28 6.12
CA LEU A 4 -15.50 10.81 5.69
C LEU A 4 -15.44 10.25 4.26
N VAL A 5 -14.73 10.94 3.36
CA VAL A 5 -14.51 10.50 1.97
C VAL A 5 -13.75 9.17 1.97
N ASP A 6 -12.68 9.04 2.76
CA ASP A 6 -11.92 7.79 2.89
C ASP A 6 -12.82 6.61 3.30
N ILE A 7 -13.66 6.82 4.32
CA ILE A 7 -14.56 5.77 4.84
C ILE A 7 -15.59 5.38 3.77
N LEU A 8 -16.29 6.37 3.19
CA LEU A 8 -17.35 6.10 2.21
C LEU A 8 -16.80 5.38 0.97
N LEU A 9 -15.70 5.88 0.40
CA LEU A 9 -15.10 5.27 -0.78
C LEU A 9 -14.53 3.87 -0.48
N SER A 10 -13.92 3.68 0.69
CA SER A 10 -13.41 2.35 1.09
C SER A 10 -14.53 1.34 1.29
N LEU A 11 -15.66 1.75 1.88
CA LEU A 11 -16.81 0.88 2.06
C LEU A 11 -17.42 0.47 0.70
N VAL A 12 -17.64 1.46 -0.18
CA VAL A 12 -18.13 1.19 -1.54
C VAL A 12 -17.17 0.27 -2.31
N ALA A 13 -15.86 0.54 -2.23
CA ALA A 13 -14.86 -0.29 -2.88
C ALA A 13 -14.85 -1.73 -2.34
N LEU A 14 -14.94 -1.94 -1.03
CA LEU A 14 -15.01 -3.27 -0.42
C LEU A 14 -16.24 -4.05 -0.88
N ILE A 15 -17.41 -3.39 -0.94
CA ILE A 15 -18.65 -4.03 -1.40
C ILE A 15 -18.53 -4.40 -2.88
N ALA A 16 -18.09 -3.45 -3.73
CA ALA A 16 -17.96 -3.66 -5.17
C ALA A 16 -16.92 -4.72 -5.53
N LEU A 17 -15.81 -4.77 -4.79
CA LEU A 17 -14.70 -5.69 -5.03
C LEU A 17 -14.82 -7.01 -4.25
N LEU A 18 -15.89 -7.20 -3.46
CA LEU A 18 -16.08 -8.41 -2.65
C LEU A 18 -15.95 -9.72 -3.45
N PRO A 19 -16.52 -9.87 -4.66
CA PRO A 19 -16.33 -11.09 -5.46
C PRO A 19 -14.86 -11.34 -5.79
N ILE A 20 -14.11 -10.29 -6.15
CA ILE A 20 -12.66 -10.36 -6.47
C ILE A 20 -11.87 -10.77 -5.22
N LEU A 21 -12.20 -10.20 -4.06
CA LEU A 21 -11.56 -10.54 -2.80
C LEU A 21 -11.77 -12.00 -2.42
N LEU A 22 -12.99 -12.53 -2.61
CA LEU A 22 -13.31 -13.93 -2.33
C LEU A 22 -12.59 -14.87 -3.30
N ILE A 23 -12.56 -14.56 -4.59
CA ILE A 23 -11.84 -15.35 -5.60
C ILE A 23 -10.34 -15.37 -5.28
N ALA A 24 -9.75 -14.21 -4.96
CA ALA A 24 -8.34 -14.12 -4.60
C ALA A 24 -8.03 -14.93 -3.33
N ALA A 25 -8.87 -14.83 -2.30
CA ALA A 25 -8.73 -15.60 -1.06
C ALA A 25 -8.77 -17.12 -1.33
N LEU A 26 -9.75 -17.57 -2.14
CA LEU A 26 -9.87 -18.98 -2.52
C LEU A 26 -8.65 -19.45 -3.31
N ALA A 27 -8.21 -18.67 -4.32
CA ALA A 27 -7.04 -19.01 -5.13
C ALA A 27 -5.77 -19.14 -4.28
N ILE A 28 -5.56 -18.26 -3.30
CA ILE A 28 -4.42 -18.34 -2.37
C ILE A 28 -4.57 -19.56 -1.45
N ALA A 29 -5.76 -19.84 -0.95
CA ALA A 29 -6.00 -21.00 -0.08
C ALA A 29 -5.70 -22.32 -0.81
N VAL A 30 -6.05 -22.41 -2.09
CA VAL A 30 -5.75 -23.59 -2.94
C VAL A 30 -4.26 -23.67 -3.28
N ASP A 31 -3.59 -22.55 -3.60
CA ASP A 31 -2.18 -22.51 -4.02
C ASP A 31 -1.21 -22.78 -2.85
N THR A 32 -1.44 -22.17 -1.68
CA THR A 32 -0.50 -22.17 -0.56
C THR A 32 -1.10 -22.46 0.82
N GLY A 33 -2.40 -22.75 0.90
CA GLY A 33 -3.10 -23.02 2.17
C GLY A 33 -3.43 -21.75 2.97
N TRP A 34 -3.68 -21.92 4.25
CA TRP A 34 -4.00 -20.84 5.19
C TRP A 34 -2.75 -20.34 5.93
N PRO A 35 -2.75 -19.08 6.45
CA PRO A 35 -3.75 -18.03 6.29
C PRO A 35 -3.67 -17.34 4.93
N VAL A 36 -4.79 -16.86 4.36
CA VAL A 36 -4.82 -16.13 3.07
C VAL A 36 -4.41 -14.67 3.22
N LEU A 37 -4.57 -14.10 4.42
CA LEU A 37 -4.15 -12.75 4.75
C LEU A 37 -2.79 -12.77 5.43
N PHE A 38 -2.02 -11.76 5.12
CA PHE A 38 -0.73 -11.47 5.70
C PHE A 38 -0.79 -10.09 6.37
N ARG A 39 -0.22 -9.97 7.57
CA ARG A 39 -0.16 -8.73 8.33
C ARG A 39 1.29 -8.31 8.50
N GLN A 40 1.63 -7.13 8.00
CA GLN A 40 2.97 -6.57 8.09
C GLN A 40 2.99 -5.33 8.98
N VAL A 41 3.89 -5.29 9.95
CA VAL A 41 4.09 -4.11 10.79
C VAL A 41 4.62 -2.96 9.94
N ARG A 42 3.94 -1.83 10.01
CA ARG A 42 4.26 -0.59 9.30
C ARG A 42 4.14 0.61 10.24
N VAL A 43 4.75 1.72 9.85
CA VAL A 43 4.67 2.97 10.60
C VAL A 43 3.58 3.87 10.01
N GLY A 44 2.70 4.36 10.88
CA GLY A 44 1.55 5.19 10.56
C GLY A 44 1.61 6.59 11.16
N LEU A 45 0.43 7.14 11.40
CA LEU A 45 0.24 8.49 11.96
C LEU A 45 0.97 8.65 13.29
N GLY A 46 1.72 9.75 13.43
CA GLY A 46 2.48 10.07 14.63
C GLY A 46 3.65 9.11 14.90
N GLY A 47 4.07 8.33 13.90
CA GLY A 47 5.14 7.34 14.06
C GLY A 47 4.69 6.05 14.78
N ARG A 48 3.39 5.85 15.00
CA ARG A 48 2.85 4.65 15.66
C ARG A 48 2.85 3.46 14.70
N GLU A 49 3.23 2.31 15.21
CA GLU A 49 3.18 1.07 14.44
C GLU A 49 1.75 0.54 14.32
N PHE A 50 1.42 -0.05 13.17
CA PHE A 50 0.16 -0.73 12.92
C PHE A 50 0.37 -1.95 12.03
N GLY A 51 -0.60 -2.85 12.00
CA GLY A 51 -0.56 -4.04 11.15
C GLY A 51 -1.27 -3.84 9.83
N MET A 52 -0.50 -3.62 8.76
CA MET A 52 -1.01 -3.47 7.41
C MET A 52 -1.46 -4.81 6.84
N TYR A 53 -2.71 -4.92 6.41
CA TYR A 53 -3.26 -6.12 5.80
C TYR A 53 -2.93 -6.20 4.31
N LYS A 54 -2.53 -7.41 3.88
CA LYS A 54 -2.37 -7.77 2.47
C LYS A 54 -2.84 -9.20 2.24
N PHE A 55 -3.15 -9.54 1.00
CA PHE A 55 -3.20 -10.95 0.64
C PHE A 55 -1.77 -11.53 0.63
N ARG A 56 -1.67 -12.80 1.05
CA ARG A 56 -0.40 -13.51 1.03
C ARG A 56 -0.01 -13.82 -0.41
N SER A 57 1.08 -13.24 -0.86
CA SER A 57 1.65 -13.42 -2.19
C SER A 57 2.98 -14.16 -2.21
N MET A 58 3.44 -14.58 -1.02
CA MET A 58 4.70 -15.30 -0.84
C MET A 58 4.47 -16.59 -0.04
N VAL A 59 5.42 -17.51 -0.12
CA VAL A 59 5.43 -18.75 0.68
C VAL A 59 5.45 -18.44 2.18
N ASN A 60 5.01 -19.39 2.99
CA ASN A 60 5.06 -19.26 4.45
C ASN A 60 6.51 -19.08 4.91
N GLY A 61 6.74 -18.19 5.87
CA GLY A 61 8.08 -17.89 6.39
C GLY A 61 8.96 -17.00 5.49
N ALA A 62 8.43 -16.47 4.39
CA ALA A 62 9.19 -15.63 3.45
C ALA A 62 9.84 -14.39 4.10
N GLN A 63 9.30 -13.90 5.23
CA GLN A 63 9.85 -12.74 5.95
C GLN A 63 11.24 -13.00 6.55
N THR A 64 11.46 -14.21 7.04
CA THR A 64 12.74 -14.61 7.66
C THR A 64 13.71 -15.23 6.65
N ALA A 65 13.23 -15.57 5.46
CA ALA A 65 13.99 -16.25 4.43
C ALA A 65 14.77 -15.32 3.48
N GLY A 66 14.77 -14.00 3.71
CA GLY A 66 15.49 -13.07 2.84
C GLY A 66 15.28 -11.59 3.20
N PRO A 67 15.81 -10.67 2.38
CA PRO A 67 15.75 -9.25 2.64
C PRO A 67 14.29 -8.73 2.64
N TYR A 68 14.06 -7.57 3.28
CA TYR A 68 12.73 -6.94 3.36
C TYR A 68 12.25 -6.37 2.01
N PHE A 69 13.17 -6.09 1.11
CA PHE A 69 12.82 -5.69 -0.26
C PHE A 69 12.64 -6.93 -1.16
N THR A 70 11.82 -6.79 -2.18
CA THR A 70 11.45 -7.88 -3.08
C THR A 70 11.82 -7.50 -4.51
N ASN A 71 12.57 -8.35 -5.19
CA ASN A 71 12.85 -8.23 -6.62
C ASN A 71 11.71 -8.82 -7.46
N ILE A 72 11.69 -8.51 -8.77
CA ILE A 72 10.64 -8.99 -9.70
C ILE A 72 10.61 -10.53 -9.74
N ASP A 73 11.77 -11.18 -9.77
CA ASP A 73 11.92 -12.63 -9.85
C ASP A 73 12.24 -13.30 -8.50
N ASP A 74 11.75 -12.71 -7.40
CA ASP A 74 11.98 -13.26 -6.08
C ASP A 74 11.35 -14.66 -5.95
N PRO A 75 12.15 -15.72 -5.66
CA PRO A 75 11.68 -17.10 -5.61
C PRO A 75 10.64 -17.37 -4.51
N ARG A 76 10.54 -16.46 -3.53
CA ARG A 76 9.53 -16.54 -2.47
C ARG A 76 8.12 -16.22 -2.95
N ILE A 77 7.96 -15.61 -4.14
CA ILE A 77 6.66 -15.23 -4.70
C ILE A 77 5.99 -16.47 -5.31
N THR A 78 4.76 -16.77 -4.88
CA THR A 78 3.97 -17.90 -5.41
C THR A 78 3.43 -17.59 -6.81
N ARG A 79 2.88 -18.61 -7.51
CA ARG A 79 2.28 -18.41 -8.84
C ARG A 79 1.09 -17.43 -8.78
N ILE A 80 0.16 -17.68 -7.85
CA ILE A 80 -0.97 -16.79 -7.61
C ILE A 80 -0.47 -15.44 -7.06
N GLY A 81 0.54 -15.45 -6.18
CA GLY A 81 1.19 -14.25 -5.67
C GLY A 81 1.69 -13.31 -6.76
N ARG A 82 2.28 -13.83 -7.82
CA ARG A 82 2.75 -13.05 -8.97
C ARG A 82 1.58 -12.34 -9.69
N LEU A 83 0.48 -13.05 -9.89
CA LEU A 83 -0.71 -12.49 -10.53
C LEU A 83 -1.33 -11.37 -9.69
N ILE A 84 -1.57 -11.61 -8.40
CA ILE A 84 -2.22 -10.62 -7.52
C ILE A 84 -1.34 -9.39 -7.27
N ARG A 85 0.00 -9.54 -7.25
CA ARG A 85 0.95 -8.40 -7.18
C ARG A 85 0.94 -7.56 -8.45
N ARG A 86 0.94 -8.21 -9.63
CA ARG A 86 0.88 -7.50 -10.93
C ARG A 86 -0.38 -6.67 -11.08
N THR A 87 -1.49 -7.13 -10.51
CA THR A 87 -2.80 -6.45 -10.55
C THR A 87 -3.07 -5.60 -9.32
N SER A 88 -2.14 -5.55 -8.34
CA SER A 88 -2.29 -4.88 -7.05
C SER A 88 -3.49 -5.37 -6.21
N ILE A 89 -4.07 -6.52 -6.55
CA ILE A 89 -5.14 -7.16 -5.78
C ILE A 89 -4.66 -7.52 -4.37
N ASP A 90 -3.36 -7.83 -4.22
CA ASP A 90 -2.77 -8.14 -2.92
C ASP A 90 -2.85 -6.97 -1.92
N GLU A 91 -3.02 -5.74 -2.38
CA GLU A 91 -3.12 -4.55 -1.53
C GLU A 91 -4.57 -4.17 -1.14
N LEU A 92 -5.59 -4.78 -1.78
CA LEU A 92 -7.00 -4.46 -1.50
C LEU A 92 -7.42 -4.66 -0.03
N PRO A 93 -6.90 -5.65 0.75
CA PRO A 93 -7.22 -5.76 2.17
C PRO A 93 -6.81 -4.55 3.01
N GLN A 94 -5.93 -3.65 2.52
CA GLN A 94 -5.62 -2.39 3.20
C GLN A 94 -6.82 -1.45 3.34
N LEU A 95 -7.89 -1.64 2.55
CA LEU A 95 -9.15 -0.94 2.73
C LEU A 95 -9.73 -1.12 4.15
N PHE A 96 -9.48 -2.26 4.80
CA PHE A 96 -9.81 -2.45 6.21
C PHE A 96 -8.99 -1.54 7.13
N ASN A 97 -7.69 -1.33 6.84
CA ASN A 97 -6.87 -0.37 7.61
C ASN A 97 -7.36 1.07 7.40
N VAL A 98 -7.93 1.39 6.22
CA VAL A 98 -8.58 2.68 6.02
C VAL A 98 -9.83 2.78 6.88
N LEU A 99 -10.70 1.79 6.91
CA LEU A 99 -11.92 1.81 7.74
C LEU A 99 -11.62 1.90 9.24
N THR A 100 -10.57 1.23 9.72
CA THR A 100 -10.15 1.29 11.14
C THR A 100 -9.44 2.59 11.50
N GLY A 101 -9.00 3.38 10.50
CA GLY A 101 -8.34 4.68 10.71
C GLY A 101 -6.84 4.64 10.84
N GLU A 102 -6.23 3.50 10.61
CA GLU A 102 -4.77 3.34 10.57
C GLU A 102 -4.17 3.91 9.28
N MET A 103 -4.95 3.88 8.19
CA MET A 103 -4.59 4.39 6.86
C MET A 103 -5.63 5.36 6.30
N SER A 104 -5.28 5.98 5.20
CA SER A 104 -6.12 6.77 4.28
C SER A 104 -6.06 6.12 2.89
N LEU A 105 -6.99 6.47 2.00
CA LEU A 105 -6.87 6.07 0.60
C LEU A 105 -5.63 6.68 -0.04
N VAL A 106 -5.37 7.97 0.26
CA VAL A 106 -4.23 8.72 -0.28
C VAL A 106 -3.36 9.27 0.84
N GLY A 107 -2.06 9.03 0.73
CA GLY A 107 -1.03 9.46 1.68
C GLY A 107 0.35 8.89 1.33
N PRO A 108 1.40 9.27 2.07
CA PRO A 108 2.70 8.63 1.96
C PRO A 108 2.61 7.11 2.16
N ARG A 109 3.35 6.32 1.36
CA ARG A 109 3.36 4.86 1.55
C ARG A 109 3.94 4.50 2.93
N PRO A 110 3.29 3.64 3.73
CA PRO A 110 3.78 3.34 5.07
C PRO A 110 5.11 2.58 5.04
N ASP A 111 6.11 3.12 5.74
CA ASP A 111 7.44 2.50 5.85
C ASP A 111 7.46 1.34 6.84
N LEU A 112 8.46 0.47 6.68
CA LEU A 112 8.84 -0.49 7.70
C LEU A 112 9.57 0.23 8.87
N PRO A 113 9.43 -0.22 10.12
CA PRO A 113 10.19 0.36 11.25
C PRO A 113 11.70 0.41 10.99
N VAL A 114 12.24 -0.61 10.32
CA VAL A 114 13.68 -0.69 9.96
C VAL A 114 14.13 0.43 9.01
N GLN A 115 13.23 1.09 8.31
CA GLN A 115 13.55 2.20 7.39
C GLN A 115 13.67 3.55 8.11
N ARG A 116 13.33 3.64 9.41
CA ARG A 116 13.42 4.88 10.19
C ARG A 116 14.79 5.59 10.08
N PRO A 117 15.94 4.88 10.10
CA PRO A 117 17.25 5.52 9.97
C PRO A 117 17.53 6.19 8.63
N LEU A 118 16.75 5.92 7.59
CA LEU A 118 16.87 6.57 6.28
C LEU A 118 16.38 8.03 6.27
N TYR A 119 15.77 8.49 7.35
CA TYR A 119 15.18 9.81 7.51
C TYR A 119 15.82 10.63 8.60
N SER A 120 15.99 11.94 8.38
CA SER A 120 16.23 12.87 9.47
C SER A 120 15.03 12.90 10.44
N GLN A 121 15.25 13.32 11.69
CA GLN A 121 14.14 13.41 12.65
C GLN A 121 13.04 14.37 12.17
N ALA A 122 13.42 15.52 11.58
CA ALA A 122 12.46 16.50 11.05
C ALA A 122 11.62 15.91 9.90
N THR A 123 12.26 15.29 8.89
CA THR A 123 11.59 14.66 7.75
C THR A 123 10.64 13.55 8.21
N TRP A 124 11.08 12.72 9.16
CA TRP A 124 10.25 11.66 9.69
C TRP A 124 9.01 12.17 10.40
N THR A 125 9.18 13.16 11.29
CA THR A 125 8.07 13.76 12.04
C THR A 125 7.06 14.40 11.09
N GLU A 126 7.53 15.17 10.10
CA GLU A 126 6.67 15.79 9.10
C GLU A 126 5.92 14.74 8.27
N ARG A 127 6.63 13.72 7.78
CA ARG A 127 6.04 12.65 6.96
C ARG A 127 4.99 11.85 7.73
N CYS A 128 5.20 11.60 9.00
CA CYS A 128 4.27 10.89 9.87
C CYS A 128 3.14 11.78 10.43
N SER A 129 3.08 13.07 10.11
CA SER A 129 2.01 13.97 10.57
C SER A 129 0.65 13.70 9.91
N VAL A 130 0.63 12.91 8.83
CA VAL A 130 -0.59 12.47 8.14
C VAL A 130 -0.70 10.93 8.16
N ARG A 131 -1.90 10.42 7.93
CA ARG A 131 -2.09 8.96 7.75
C ARG A 131 -1.40 8.48 6.49
N PRO A 132 -0.73 7.31 6.52
CA PRO A 132 -0.20 6.68 5.32
C PRO A 132 -1.34 6.28 4.38
N GLY A 133 -1.04 6.24 3.07
CA GLY A 133 -2.01 5.93 2.03
C GLY A 133 -1.84 4.53 1.40
N ILE A 134 -2.93 4.00 0.83
CA ILE A 134 -2.86 2.86 -0.10
C ILE A 134 -2.13 3.32 -1.35
N THR A 135 -2.46 4.51 -1.86
CA THR A 135 -1.69 5.21 -2.90
C THR A 135 -1.20 6.56 -2.39
N GLY A 136 -0.29 7.20 -3.13
CA GLY A 136 0.28 8.49 -2.76
C GLY A 136 0.95 9.19 -3.93
N LEU A 137 1.34 10.44 -3.73
CA LEU A 137 1.94 11.27 -4.78
C LEU A 137 3.21 10.63 -5.35
N ALA A 138 4.10 10.14 -4.50
CA ALA A 138 5.32 9.45 -4.92
C ALA A 138 5.02 8.19 -5.74
N GLN A 139 4.06 7.36 -5.30
CA GLN A 139 3.65 6.15 -6.02
C GLN A 139 3.00 6.49 -7.36
N ALA A 140 2.15 7.53 -7.38
CA ALA A 140 1.48 7.98 -8.59
C ALA A 140 2.42 8.60 -9.63
N ILE A 141 3.57 9.17 -9.24
CA ILE A 141 4.52 9.81 -10.16
C ILE A 141 5.69 8.89 -10.52
N LEU A 142 6.37 8.30 -9.52
CA LEU A 142 7.66 7.63 -9.70
C LEU A 142 7.55 6.12 -9.95
N ARG A 143 6.45 5.48 -9.52
CA ARG A 143 6.35 4.00 -9.53
C ARG A 143 7.53 3.33 -8.80
N SER A 144 8.26 2.43 -9.50
CA SER A 144 9.44 1.72 -9.02
C SER A 144 10.77 2.43 -9.35
N GLU A 145 10.76 3.44 -10.22
CA GLU A 145 11.98 4.02 -10.80
C GLU A 145 12.59 5.18 -9.98
N GLY A 146 11.86 5.73 -9.02
CA GLY A 146 12.32 6.87 -8.25
C GLY A 146 13.37 6.52 -7.19
N THR A 147 14.33 7.44 -6.99
CA THR A 147 15.27 7.37 -5.87
C THR A 147 14.55 7.61 -4.52
N GLU A 148 15.16 7.15 -3.43
CA GLU A 148 14.63 7.41 -2.06
C GLU A 148 14.44 8.92 -1.79
N ARG A 149 15.37 9.76 -2.25
CA ARG A 149 15.27 11.23 -2.12
C ARG A 149 14.07 11.80 -2.85
N GLN A 150 13.80 11.33 -4.07
CA GLN A 150 12.65 11.76 -4.86
C GLN A 150 11.34 11.33 -4.19
N ARG A 151 11.29 10.11 -3.66
CA ARG A 151 10.13 9.60 -2.91
C ARG A 151 9.85 10.44 -1.68
N GLN A 152 10.89 10.70 -0.86
CA GLN A 152 10.78 11.55 0.32
C GLN A 152 10.30 12.97 -0.03
N ALA A 153 10.84 13.58 -1.09
CA ALA A 153 10.44 14.92 -1.52
C ALA A 153 8.95 14.98 -1.90
N LEU A 154 8.47 14.00 -2.68
CA LEU A 154 7.05 13.93 -3.07
C LEU A 154 6.12 13.58 -1.90
N ASP A 155 6.56 12.75 -0.96
CA ASP A 155 5.81 12.46 0.26
C ASP A 155 5.65 13.72 1.12
N LEU A 156 6.73 14.51 1.29
CA LEU A 156 6.66 15.78 2.01
C LEU A 156 5.83 16.84 1.25
N GLN A 157 5.94 16.90 -0.07
CA GLN A 157 5.09 17.76 -0.87
C GLN A 157 3.61 17.43 -0.63
N TYR A 158 3.25 16.14 -0.69
CA TYR A 158 1.88 15.72 -0.39
C TYR A 158 1.44 16.14 1.02
N VAL A 159 2.28 15.99 2.04
CA VAL A 159 1.95 16.39 3.42
C VAL A 159 1.59 17.88 3.49
N ARG A 160 2.35 18.73 2.81
CA ARG A 160 2.17 20.20 2.81
C ARG A 160 0.97 20.68 1.99
N GLU A 161 0.70 19.99 0.87
CA GLU A 161 -0.32 20.39 -0.11
C GLU A 161 -1.61 19.55 -0.01
N SER A 162 -1.71 18.66 0.99
CA SER A 162 -2.81 17.71 1.10
C SER A 162 -4.18 18.38 1.04
N SER A 163 -4.99 17.95 0.08
CA SER A 163 -6.35 18.43 -0.14
C SER A 163 -7.19 17.35 -0.81
N VAL A 164 -8.51 17.45 -0.69
CA VAL A 164 -9.43 16.52 -1.36
C VAL A 164 -9.22 16.52 -2.88
N ALA A 165 -8.97 17.69 -3.47
CA ALA A 165 -8.70 17.82 -4.91
C ALA A 165 -7.42 17.09 -5.31
N LEU A 166 -6.35 17.22 -4.53
CA LEU A 166 -5.09 16.49 -4.76
C LEU A 166 -5.29 14.99 -4.59
N ASP A 167 -6.05 14.56 -3.58
CA ASP A 167 -6.38 13.15 -3.38
C ASP A 167 -7.12 12.55 -4.59
N LEU A 168 -8.14 13.24 -5.10
CA LEU A 168 -8.88 12.80 -6.29
C LEU A 168 -7.96 12.70 -7.52
N LYS A 169 -7.07 13.68 -7.71
CA LYS A 169 -6.08 13.65 -8.79
C LYS A 169 -5.14 12.45 -8.66
N ILE A 170 -4.63 12.16 -7.47
CA ILE A 170 -3.74 11.02 -7.22
C ILE A 170 -4.46 9.69 -7.46
N MET A 171 -5.71 9.56 -6.97
CA MET A 171 -6.52 8.36 -7.21
C MET A 171 -6.77 8.15 -8.70
N TRP A 172 -7.13 9.21 -9.45
CA TRP A 172 -7.31 9.14 -10.90
C TRP A 172 -6.02 8.71 -11.62
N LEU A 173 -4.87 9.29 -11.27
CA LEU A 173 -3.56 8.90 -11.82
C LEU A 173 -3.25 7.43 -11.53
N THR A 174 -3.56 6.95 -10.35
CA THR A 174 -3.35 5.54 -9.97
C THR A 174 -4.23 4.61 -10.80
N LEU A 175 -5.53 4.90 -10.90
CA LEU A 175 -6.48 4.08 -11.66
C LEU A 175 -6.19 4.07 -13.17
N SER A 176 -5.86 5.23 -13.74
CA SER A 176 -5.52 5.33 -15.17
C SER A 176 -4.29 4.49 -15.54
N ARG A 177 -3.39 4.28 -14.59
CA ARG A 177 -2.19 3.46 -14.77
C ARG A 177 -2.43 1.97 -14.58
N LEU A 178 -3.36 1.58 -13.70
CA LEU A 178 -3.76 0.18 -13.55
C LEU A 178 -4.51 -0.35 -14.79
N SER A 179 -5.21 0.53 -15.51
CA SER A 179 -5.96 0.17 -16.72
C SER A 179 -5.11 -0.02 -17.99
N GLY A 180 -3.79 -0.10 -17.91
CA GLY A 180 -2.93 -0.57 -19.00
C GLY A 180 -2.38 0.46 -19.98
N LYS A 181 -2.63 1.76 -19.80
CA LYS A 181 -2.00 2.83 -20.60
C LYS A 181 -0.64 3.30 -20.07
N GLY A 182 0.01 2.52 -19.26
CA GLY A 182 1.27 2.88 -18.63
C GLY A 182 2.01 1.69 -18.00
N GLY A 183 1.79 0.50 -18.52
CA GLY A 183 2.56 -0.68 -18.14
C GLY A 183 3.86 -0.75 -18.93
N ASN A 184 4.94 -0.40 -18.33
CA ASN A 184 6.27 -1.02 -18.37
C ASN A 184 7.03 -0.55 -17.17
#